data_f4205a297545e583b10a630f71134985
#
_entry.id   f4205a297545e583b10a630f71134985
#
_cell.length_a   1.000
_cell.length_b   1.000
_cell.length_c   1.000
_cell.angle_alpha   90.00
_cell.angle_beta   90.00
_cell.angle_gamma   90.00
#
_symmetry.space_group_name_H-M   'P 1'
#
loop_
_entity.id
_entity.type
_entity.pdbx_description
1 polymer ?
#
loop_
_entity_poly.entity_id
_entity_poly.type
_entity_poly.pdbx_seq_one_letter_code
_entity_poly.pdbx_strand_id
1 'polypeptide(L)'
;MSVPGMSELPLQPGEIKLEYIPDTWRVIPTDASKRPYIKGWQLSKYTTADLPRLLEDPTAKGIGVIGGPVIGESYGLVWMDIDGPSVYEVVKHLASASLEDALKPTLTIKSGKEGRERRLYKVPKKCFEFFLKNKYTWHGDSVDEKLEILWTKTQGVLMGAHPDTAGYFTPPGLGFEWAEDLPTLPQ
;
A
#
# COMPACT_ATOMS: atom_id res chain seq x y z
N MET A 1 11.72 11.68 7.58
CA MET A 1 11.60 12.48 8.82
C MET A 1 10.33 12.04 9.52
N SER A 2 10.39 11.64 10.78
CA SER A 2 9.20 11.34 11.58
C SER A 2 8.38 12.60 11.81
N VAL A 3 7.06 12.47 11.85
CA VAL A 3 6.19 13.59 12.24
C VAL A 3 6.45 13.89 13.72
N PRO A 4 6.77 15.15 14.08
CA PRO A 4 7.03 15.49 15.47
C PRO A 4 5.81 15.18 16.36
N GLY A 5 6.01 14.38 17.41
CA GLY A 5 4.98 14.03 18.39
C GLY A 5 4.20 12.74 18.10
N MET A 6 4.42 12.07 16.98
CA MET A 6 3.89 10.73 16.75
C MET A 6 4.84 9.66 17.29
N SER A 7 4.32 8.69 18.04
CA SER A 7 5.07 7.49 18.39
C SER A 7 5.24 6.62 17.15
N GLU A 8 6.47 6.10 16.96
CA GLU A 8 6.71 5.17 15.85
C GLU A 8 5.91 3.87 16.04
N LEU A 9 5.27 3.40 14.99
CA LEU A 9 4.56 2.12 14.94
C LEU A 9 5.22 1.22 13.88
N PRO A 10 6.41 0.67 14.17
CA PRO A 10 7.15 -0.16 13.24
C PRO A 10 6.48 -1.53 13.07
N LEU A 11 6.50 -2.04 11.85
CA LEU A 11 6.16 -3.42 11.53
C LEU A 11 7.44 -4.19 11.25
N GLN A 12 7.66 -5.28 11.99
CA GLN A 12 8.79 -6.17 11.74
C GLN A 12 8.48 -7.15 10.59
N PRO A 13 9.51 -7.72 9.93
CA PRO A 13 9.30 -8.62 8.81
C PRO A 13 8.37 -9.79 9.15
N GLY A 14 7.30 -9.93 8.38
CA GLY A 14 6.32 -11.01 8.53
C GLY A 14 5.30 -10.85 9.64
N GLU A 15 5.38 -9.81 10.46
CA GLU A 15 4.38 -9.55 11.51
C GLU A 15 3.00 -9.21 10.92
N ILE A 16 1.96 -9.52 11.71
CA ILE A 16 0.58 -9.10 11.48
C ILE A 16 0.11 -8.37 12.74
N LYS A 17 -0.21 -7.09 12.61
CA LYS A 17 -0.62 -6.17 13.67
C LYS A 17 -1.95 -5.53 13.29
N LEU A 18 -3.07 -6.19 13.63
CA LEU A 18 -4.40 -5.73 13.23
C LEU A 18 -4.74 -4.36 13.82
N GLU A 19 -4.28 -4.10 15.02
CA GLU A 19 -4.47 -2.84 15.75
C GLU A 19 -3.83 -1.61 15.07
N TYR A 20 -2.96 -1.83 14.07
CA TYR A 20 -2.34 -0.75 13.32
C TYR A 20 -3.18 -0.28 12.11
N ILE A 21 -4.19 -1.05 11.74
CA ILE A 21 -5.00 -0.79 10.55
C ILE A 21 -6.23 0.03 10.91
N PRO A 22 -6.46 1.20 10.31
CA PRO A 22 -7.70 1.98 10.52
C PRO A 22 -8.96 1.15 10.18
N ASP A 23 -9.98 1.25 11.01
CA ASP A 23 -11.22 0.47 10.89
C ASP A 23 -12.03 0.78 9.62
N THR A 24 -11.80 1.93 9.02
CA THR A 24 -12.48 2.36 7.78
C THR A 24 -11.86 1.76 6.51
N TRP A 25 -10.67 1.17 6.60
CA TRP A 25 -10.01 0.61 5.43
C TRP A 25 -10.63 -0.72 5.01
N ARG A 26 -10.76 -0.91 3.70
CA ARG A 26 -11.16 -2.19 3.13
C ARG A 26 -9.96 -3.12 3.06
N VAL A 27 -10.05 -4.25 3.74
CA VAL A 27 -8.95 -5.21 3.88
C VAL A 27 -9.32 -6.57 3.29
N ILE A 28 -8.30 -7.35 2.97
CA ILE A 28 -8.45 -8.68 2.39
C ILE A 28 -7.28 -9.57 2.83
N PRO A 29 -7.52 -10.82 3.26
CA PRO A 29 -6.43 -11.75 3.51
C PRO A 29 -5.78 -12.18 2.19
N THR A 30 -4.48 -12.39 2.24
CA THR A 30 -3.67 -12.87 1.12
C THR A 30 -3.00 -14.19 1.47
N ASP A 31 -2.77 -15.04 0.47
CA ASP A 31 -1.99 -16.28 0.60
C ASP A 31 -0.47 -16.03 0.67
N ALA A 32 0.31 -17.09 0.78
CA ALA A 32 1.77 -17.03 0.79
C ALA A 32 2.37 -16.44 -0.49
N SER A 33 1.62 -16.44 -1.60
CA SER A 33 2.01 -15.85 -2.89
C SER A 33 1.54 -14.41 -3.05
N LYS A 34 1.08 -13.76 -1.99
CA LYS A 34 0.60 -12.37 -1.95
C LYS A 34 -0.74 -12.16 -2.69
N ARG A 35 -1.48 -13.21 -2.96
CA ARG A 35 -2.71 -13.16 -3.75
C ARG A 35 -3.93 -13.24 -2.85
N PRO A 36 -4.92 -12.35 -3.04
CA PRO A 36 -6.24 -12.56 -2.46
C PRO A 36 -6.87 -13.84 -3.02
N TYR A 37 -7.30 -14.73 -2.15
CA TYR A 37 -7.90 -16.01 -2.53
C TYR A 37 -9.42 -16.05 -2.39
N ILE A 38 -10.03 -15.06 -1.77
CA ILE A 38 -11.47 -14.94 -1.63
C ILE A 38 -12.09 -14.52 -2.96
N LYS A 39 -13.02 -15.30 -3.48
CA LYS A 39 -13.72 -14.99 -4.74
C LYS A 39 -14.46 -13.65 -4.64
N GLY A 40 -14.31 -12.80 -5.65
CA GLY A 40 -14.98 -11.49 -5.71
C GLY A 40 -14.39 -10.44 -4.76
N TRP A 41 -13.19 -10.67 -4.24
CA TRP A 41 -12.53 -9.80 -3.28
C TRP A 41 -12.48 -8.32 -3.70
N GLN A 42 -12.42 -8.03 -4.99
CA GLN A 42 -12.36 -6.66 -5.53
C GLN A 42 -13.55 -5.79 -5.10
N LEU A 43 -14.68 -6.43 -4.84
CA LEU A 43 -15.93 -5.78 -4.42
C LEU A 43 -16.23 -6.01 -2.93
N SER A 44 -15.37 -6.71 -2.21
CA SER A 44 -15.57 -6.96 -0.79
C SER A 44 -15.57 -5.67 0.03
N LYS A 45 -16.28 -5.70 1.15
CA LYS A 45 -16.37 -4.59 2.11
C LYS A 45 -15.80 -4.99 3.47
N TYR A 46 -14.93 -6.00 3.50
CA TYR A 46 -14.31 -6.43 4.75
C TYR A 46 -13.48 -5.31 5.35
N THR A 47 -13.57 -5.17 6.65
CA THR A 47 -12.81 -4.23 7.47
C THR A 47 -11.99 -4.99 8.51
N THR A 48 -11.29 -4.28 9.38
CA THR A 48 -10.52 -4.87 10.47
C THR A 48 -11.37 -5.77 11.37
N ALA A 49 -12.65 -5.46 11.54
CA ALA A 49 -13.58 -6.29 12.32
C ALA A 49 -13.78 -7.72 11.77
N ASP A 50 -13.60 -7.91 10.46
CA ASP A 50 -13.72 -9.21 9.79
C ASP A 50 -12.43 -10.03 9.88
N LEU A 51 -11.28 -9.39 10.06
CA LEU A 51 -9.96 -10.02 9.95
C LEU A 51 -9.75 -11.19 10.92
N PRO A 52 -10.14 -11.14 12.21
CA PRO A 52 -9.94 -12.28 13.09
C PRO A 52 -10.55 -13.57 12.53
N ARG A 53 -11.77 -13.51 12.01
CA ARG A 53 -12.43 -14.65 11.36
C ARG A 53 -11.77 -15.06 10.03
N LEU A 54 -11.37 -14.08 9.22
CA LEU A 54 -10.75 -14.34 7.91
C LEU A 54 -9.36 -14.95 8.04
N LEU A 55 -8.64 -14.65 9.11
CA LEU A 55 -7.29 -15.17 9.38
C LEU A 55 -7.29 -16.56 10.02
N GLU A 56 -8.46 -17.10 10.42
CA GLU A 56 -8.60 -18.49 10.84
C GLU A 56 -8.36 -19.47 9.67
N ASP A 57 -8.55 -19.02 8.43
CA ASP A 57 -8.24 -19.83 7.24
C ASP A 57 -6.72 -20.06 7.17
N PRO A 58 -6.23 -21.32 7.14
CA PRO A 58 -4.81 -21.64 7.09
C PRO A 58 -4.12 -21.13 5.81
N THR A 59 -4.88 -20.78 4.78
CA THR A 59 -4.38 -20.15 3.54
C THR A 59 -3.93 -18.70 3.79
N ALA A 60 -4.52 -18.02 4.78
CA ALA A 60 -4.18 -16.63 5.10
C ALA A 60 -2.75 -16.53 5.65
N LYS A 61 -1.91 -15.75 4.99
CA LYS A 61 -0.50 -15.49 5.35
C LYS A 61 -0.15 -14.01 5.38
N GLY A 62 -1.06 -13.15 4.97
CA GLY A 62 -0.88 -11.71 4.97
C GLY A 62 -2.21 -10.96 4.82
N ILE A 63 -2.11 -9.65 4.87
CA ILE A 63 -3.23 -8.73 4.72
C ILE A 63 -2.91 -7.72 3.64
N GLY A 64 -3.82 -7.55 2.69
CA GLY A 64 -3.79 -6.48 1.71
C GLY A 64 -4.85 -5.41 2.00
N VAL A 65 -4.61 -4.20 1.55
CA VAL A 65 -5.57 -3.10 1.55
C VAL A 65 -6.06 -2.85 0.13
N ILE A 66 -7.37 -2.82 -0.02
CA ILE A 66 -8.01 -2.58 -1.32
C ILE A 66 -8.02 -1.07 -1.59
N GLY A 67 -7.52 -0.67 -2.76
CA GLY A 67 -7.52 0.72 -3.20
C GLY A 67 -8.93 1.22 -3.58
N GLY A 68 -9.02 2.53 -3.76
CA GLY A 68 -10.25 3.22 -4.13
C GLY A 68 -10.93 3.93 -2.97
N PRO A 69 -12.18 4.38 -3.16
CA PRO A 69 -12.94 5.13 -2.16
C PRO A 69 -13.03 4.40 -0.81
N VAL A 70 -12.79 5.12 0.28
CA VAL A 70 -12.97 4.63 1.65
C VAL A 70 -14.42 4.90 2.06
N ILE A 71 -15.07 3.87 2.64
CA ILE A 71 -16.50 3.95 2.99
C ILE A 71 -16.71 4.98 4.11
N GLY A 72 -17.61 5.94 3.87
CA GLY A 72 -17.93 7.01 4.84
C GLY A 72 -16.95 8.18 4.84
N GLU A 73 -15.87 8.13 4.07
CA GLU A 73 -14.84 9.16 4.04
C GLU A 73 -14.88 10.03 2.78
N SER A 74 -14.28 11.23 2.85
CA SER A 74 -14.14 12.15 1.73
C SER A 74 -12.85 11.91 0.92
N TYR A 75 -12.23 10.75 1.08
CA TYR A 75 -11.00 10.35 0.38
C TYR A 75 -11.04 8.89 -0.04
N GLY A 76 -10.11 8.51 -0.86
CA GLY A 76 -9.81 7.11 -1.23
C GLY A 76 -8.34 6.80 -0.99
N LEU A 77 -7.99 5.53 -1.04
CA LEU A 77 -6.63 5.01 -0.91
C LEU A 77 -6.06 4.65 -2.27
N VAL A 78 -4.81 5.02 -2.50
CA VAL A 78 -4.06 4.67 -3.71
C VAL A 78 -2.68 4.16 -3.32
N TRP A 79 -2.28 3.05 -3.93
CA TRP A 79 -0.94 2.52 -3.80
C TRP A 79 -0.05 3.03 -4.92
N MET A 80 1.15 3.45 -4.57
CA MET A 80 2.28 3.64 -5.47
C MET A 80 3.24 2.48 -5.27
N ASP A 81 3.29 1.56 -6.21
CA ASP A 81 4.14 0.35 -6.16
C ASP A 81 5.37 0.58 -7.02
N ILE A 82 6.53 0.63 -6.38
CA ILE A 82 7.84 0.87 -7.00
C ILE A 82 8.58 -0.45 -7.05
N ASP A 83 8.73 -1.01 -8.24
CA ASP A 83 9.37 -2.29 -8.49
C ASP A 83 10.67 -2.08 -9.26
N GLY A 84 11.74 -1.70 -8.57
CA GLY A 84 13.10 -1.64 -9.11
C GLY A 84 13.73 -0.24 -9.08
N PRO A 85 15.08 -0.16 -9.07
CA PRO A 85 15.81 1.09 -8.85
C PRO A 85 15.65 2.11 -9.98
N SER A 86 15.55 1.69 -11.25
CA SER A 86 15.38 2.64 -12.38
C SER A 86 14.02 3.35 -12.35
N VAL A 87 13.04 2.82 -11.62
CA VAL A 87 11.70 3.39 -11.49
C VAL A 87 11.71 4.75 -10.79
N TYR A 88 12.70 5.04 -9.96
CA TYR A 88 12.81 6.35 -9.31
C TYR A 88 13.01 7.50 -10.32
N GLU A 89 13.69 7.24 -11.45
CA GLU A 89 13.79 8.22 -12.52
C GLU A 89 12.45 8.41 -13.24
N VAL A 90 11.66 7.35 -13.40
CA VAL A 90 10.29 7.45 -13.92
C VAL A 90 9.43 8.32 -13.01
N VAL A 91 9.51 8.13 -11.69
CA VAL A 91 8.78 8.96 -10.71
C VAL A 91 9.15 10.44 -10.84
N LYS A 92 10.43 10.76 -10.87
CA LYS A 92 10.91 12.14 -11.07
C LYS A 92 10.38 12.77 -12.35
N HIS A 93 10.44 12.02 -13.44
CA HIS A 93 9.97 12.49 -14.75
C HIS A 93 8.47 12.79 -14.74
N LEU A 94 7.65 11.86 -14.22
CA LEU A 94 6.20 12.03 -14.17
C LEU A 94 5.78 13.17 -13.25
N ALA A 95 6.43 13.30 -12.10
CA ALA A 95 6.15 14.36 -11.14
C ALA A 95 6.73 15.72 -11.57
N SER A 96 7.66 15.75 -12.54
CA SER A 96 8.44 16.95 -12.91
C SER A 96 9.07 17.62 -11.68
N ALA A 97 9.56 16.82 -10.74
CA ALA A 97 10.02 17.25 -9.42
C ALA A 97 11.21 16.41 -8.94
N SER A 98 11.86 16.84 -7.86
CA SER A 98 12.84 16.01 -7.15
C SER A 98 12.19 14.77 -6.56
N LEU A 99 12.96 13.72 -6.23
CA LEU A 99 12.41 12.54 -5.54
C LEU A 99 11.85 12.89 -4.17
N GLU A 100 12.45 13.82 -3.45
CA GLU A 100 11.99 14.28 -2.15
C GLU A 100 10.60 14.91 -2.24
N ASP A 101 10.35 15.73 -3.26
CA ASP A 101 9.06 16.36 -3.51
C ASP A 101 8.01 15.38 -4.04
N ALA A 102 8.44 14.46 -4.92
CA ALA A 102 7.58 13.46 -5.56
C ALA A 102 7.19 12.33 -4.61
N LEU A 103 8.08 11.94 -3.69
CA LEU A 103 7.90 10.84 -2.75
C LEU A 103 7.84 11.33 -1.30
N LYS A 104 6.84 12.15 -1.00
CA LYS A 104 6.61 12.62 0.38
C LYS A 104 6.55 11.44 1.35
N PRO A 105 7.07 11.59 2.58
CA PRO A 105 6.97 10.58 3.61
C PRO A 105 5.53 10.14 3.82
N THR A 106 5.31 8.83 3.88
CA THR A 106 4.01 8.20 4.09
C THR A 106 4.21 6.76 4.55
N LEU A 107 3.13 6.08 4.91
CA LEU A 107 3.17 4.64 5.19
C LEU A 107 3.81 3.91 4.01
N THR A 108 4.98 3.36 4.26
CA THR A 108 5.82 2.68 3.26
C THR A 108 6.04 1.24 3.67
N ILE A 109 5.72 0.31 2.79
CA ILE A 109 5.89 -1.13 2.98
C ILE A 109 7.05 -1.61 2.11
N LYS A 110 7.98 -2.33 2.70
CA LYS A 110 9.10 -3.00 2.01
C LYS A 110 9.02 -4.50 2.18
N SER A 111 9.54 -5.22 1.20
CA SER A 111 9.67 -6.68 1.25
C SER A 111 11.09 -7.17 1.51
N GLY A 112 12.06 -6.26 1.59
CA GLY A 112 13.48 -6.59 1.67
C GLY A 112 14.17 -6.78 0.31
N LYS A 113 13.46 -6.73 -0.80
CA LYS A 113 14.06 -6.69 -2.14
C LYS A 113 14.55 -5.28 -2.45
N GLU A 114 15.77 -5.18 -2.97
CA GLU A 114 16.40 -3.89 -3.30
C GLU A 114 15.59 -3.11 -4.33
N GLY A 115 15.49 -1.79 -4.12
CA GLY A 115 14.77 -0.87 -5.03
C GLY A 115 13.26 -1.09 -5.10
N ARG A 116 12.69 -1.90 -4.19
CA ARG A 116 11.27 -2.20 -4.18
C ARG A 116 10.60 -1.72 -2.90
N GLU A 117 9.57 -0.90 -3.09
CA GLU A 117 8.74 -0.42 -2.00
C GLU A 117 7.34 -0.09 -2.49
N ARG A 118 6.43 -0.03 -1.56
CA ARG A 118 5.04 0.31 -1.80
C ARG A 118 4.62 1.41 -0.84
N ARG A 119 4.07 2.47 -1.37
CA ARG A 119 3.66 3.66 -0.60
C ARG A 119 2.16 3.85 -0.70
N LEU A 120 1.54 4.19 0.43
CA LEU A 120 0.10 4.42 0.50
C LEU A 120 -0.17 5.93 0.64
N TYR A 121 -1.03 6.44 -0.22
CA TYR A 121 -1.46 7.84 -0.21
C TYR A 121 -2.98 7.91 -0.19
N LYS A 122 -3.52 9.06 0.23
CA LYS A 122 -4.93 9.38 0.04
C LYS A 122 -5.16 10.21 -1.22
N VAL A 123 -6.35 10.05 -1.78
CA VAL A 123 -6.84 10.84 -2.92
C VAL A 123 -8.12 11.53 -2.47
N PRO A 124 -8.20 12.87 -2.51
CA PRO A 124 -9.43 13.60 -2.18
C PRO A 124 -10.56 13.21 -3.14
N LYS A 125 -11.80 13.16 -2.65
CA LYS A 125 -12.99 12.76 -3.43
C LYS A 125 -13.13 13.54 -4.74
N LYS A 126 -12.82 14.84 -4.73
CA LYS A 126 -12.84 15.69 -5.92
C LYS A 126 -11.88 15.26 -7.04
N CYS A 127 -10.92 14.39 -6.73
CA CYS A 127 -9.94 13.89 -7.70
C CYS A 127 -10.27 12.49 -8.23
N PHE A 128 -11.36 11.86 -7.77
CA PHE A 128 -11.71 10.48 -8.18
C PHE A 128 -11.98 10.38 -9.69
N GLU A 129 -12.56 11.41 -10.28
CA GLU A 129 -12.88 11.47 -11.72
C GLU A 129 -11.64 11.43 -12.63
N PHE A 130 -10.46 11.76 -12.11
CA PHE A 130 -9.21 11.69 -12.88
C PHE A 130 -8.67 10.25 -13.01
N PHE A 131 -9.17 9.32 -12.19
CA PHE A 131 -8.77 7.91 -12.26
C PHE A 131 -9.67 7.14 -13.22
N LEU A 132 -9.34 7.18 -14.51
CA LEU A 132 -10.11 6.52 -15.57
C LEU A 132 -9.88 4.99 -15.63
N LYS A 133 -8.84 4.49 -14.95
CA LYS A 133 -8.46 3.07 -14.90
C LYS A 133 -8.24 2.63 -13.46
N ASN A 134 -8.37 1.32 -13.23
CA ASN A 134 -8.07 0.72 -11.92
C ASN A 134 -6.56 0.70 -11.61
N LYS A 135 -5.73 0.67 -12.66
CA LYS A 135 -4.28 0.61 -12.57
C LYS A 135 -3.61 1.35 -13.71
N TYR A 136 -2.50 2.01 -13.41
CA TYR A 136 -1.60 2.64 -14.37
C TYR A 136 -0.21 2.03 -14.19
N THR A 137 0.51 1.81 -15.28
CA THR A 137 1.84 1.18 -15.26
C THR A 137 2.78 1.93 -16.19
N TRP A 138 3.97 2.24 -15.70
CA TRP A 138 5.11 2.75 -16.48
C TRP A 138 6.32 1.86 -16.22
N HIS A 139 7.10 1.60 -17.24
CA HIS A 139 8.29 0.76 -17.13
C HIS A 139 9.55 1.61 -16.92
N GLY A 140 10.48 1.09 -16.12
CA GLY A 140 11.83 1.56 -15.99
C GLY A 140 12.74 1.04 -17.13
N ASP A 141 14.01 0.80 -16.82
CA ASP A 141 15.00 0.34 -17.80
C ASP A 141 14.77 -1.10 -18.27
N SER A 142 14.01 -1.88 -17.51
CA SER A 142 13.63 -3.24 -17.89
C SER A 142 12.12 -3.48 -17.71
N VAL A 143 11.60 -4.52 -18.36
CA VAL A 143 10.18 -4.91 -18.27
C VAL A 143 9.75 -5.32 -16.85
N ASP A 144 10.71 -5.78 -16.06
CA ASP A 144 10.48 -6.22 -14.67
C ASP A 144 10.54 -5.06 -13.67
N GLU A 145 11.07 -3.91 -14.10
CA GLU A 145 11.09 -2.69 -13.30
C GLU A 145 9.96 -1.78 -13.71
N LYS A 146 9.06 -1.49 -12.79
CA LYS A 146 7.85 -0.72 -13.10
C LYS A 146 7.34 0.09 -11.93
N LEU A 147 6.76 1.23 -12.27
CA LEU A 147 5.87 2.00 -11.40
C LEU A 147 4.44 1.57 -11.66
N GLU A 148 3.71 1.20 -10.63
CA GLU A 148 2.28 0.99 -10.72
C GLU A 148 1.53 1.93 -9.76
N ILE A 149 0.52 2.61 -10.26
CA ILE A 149 -0.47 3.33 -9.45
C ILE A 149 -1.71 2.45 -9.40
N LEU A 150 -2.00 1.92 -8.21
CA LEU A 150 -3.08 0.96 -7.98
C LEU A 150 -4.27 1.67 -7.33
N TRP A 151 -5.37 1.79 -8.05
CA TRP A 151 -6.59 2.46 -7.62
C TRP A 151 -7.69 1.45 -7.26
N THR A 152 -8.85 1.50 -7.87
CA THR A 152 -9.98 0.61 -7.55
C THR A 152 -9.77 -0.83 -8.02
N LYS A 153 -10.39 -1.80 -7.34
CA LYS A 153 -10.32 -3.23 -7.67
C LYS A 153 -8.91 -3.82 -7.67
N THR A 154 -7.97 -3.12 -7.04
CA THR A 154 -6.60 -3.56 -6.83
C THR A 154 -6.31 -3.64 -5.33
N GLN A 155 -5.23 -4.28 -4.94
CA GLN A 155 -4.79 -4.32 -3.56
C GLN A 155 -3.28 -4.19 -3.47
N GLY A 156 -2.80 -3.61 -2.38
CA GLY A 156 -1.40 -3.67 -1.97
C GLY A 156 -1.29 -4.49 -0.69
N VAL A 157 -0.32 -5.42 -0.63
CA VAL A 157 -0.05 -6.14 0.61
C VAL A 157 0.52 -5.18 1.63
N LEU A 158 -0.07 -5.18 2.81
CA LEU A 158 0.24 -4.30 3.92
C LEU A 158 1.19 -4.96 4.91
N MET A 159 0.96 -6.24 5.22
CA MET A 159 1.72 -6.99 6.22
C MET A 159 1.63 -8.50 6.01
N GLY A 160 2.51 -9.25 6.67
CA GLY A 160 2.55 -10.71 6.64
C GLY A 160 3.64 -11.27 5.73
N ALA A 161 3.42 -12.49 5.23
CA ALA A 161 4.42 -13.26 4.50
C ALA A 161 4.75 -12.69 3.10
N HIS A 162 5.99 -12.88 2.70
CA HIS A 162 6.47 -12.67 1.32
C HIS A 162 7.11 -13.98 0.83
N PRO A 163 6.90 -14.42 -0.44
CA PRO A 163 7.36 -15.73 -0.90
C PRO A 163 8.89 -15.94 -0.87
N ASP A 164 9.66 -14.86 -1.04
CA ASP A 164 11.11 -14.92 -1.23
C ASP A 164 11.92 -14.23 -0.13
N THR A 165 11.28 -13.65 0.90
CA THR A 165 11.95 -12.86 1.95
C THR A 165 11.36 -13.17 3.33
N ALA A 166 11.87 -12.52 4.38
CA ALA A 166 11.36 -12.67 5.75
C ALA A 166 9.94 -12.10 5.95
N GLY A 167 9.40 -11.41 4.96
CA GLY A 167 8.06 -10.82 5.00
C GLY A 167 8.07 -9.30 4.85
N TYR A 168 6.88 -8.73 4.87
CA TYR A 168 6.71 -7.30 4.76
C TYR A 168 7.02 -6.59 6.08
N PHE A 169 7.58 -5.39 5.98
CA PHE A 169 7.94 -4.53 7.11
C PHE A 169 7.86 -3.06 6.74
N THR A 170 7.93 -2.18 7.74
CA THR A 170 8.02 -0.73 7.55
C THR A 170 9.40 -0.20 7.91
N PRO A 171 9.99 0.71 7.10
CA PRO A 171 11.20 1.42 7.49
C PRO A 171 10.94 2.32 8.72
N PRO A 172 11.97 2.62 9.52
CA PRO A 172 11.85 3.58 10.63
C PRO A 172 11.30 4.94 10.16
N GLY A 173 10.33 5.49 10.89
CA GLY A 173 9.69 6.78 10.60
C GLY A 173 8.76 6.78 9.37
N LEU A 174 8.52 5.62 8.75
CA LEU A 174 7.60 5.45 7.60
C LEU A 174 6.58 4.33 7.86
N GLY A 175 6.27 4.08 9.12
CA GLY A 175 5.35 3.03 9.57
C GLY A 175 3.91 3.48 9.71
N PHE A 176 3.17 2.76 10.55
CA PHE A 176 1.73 2.95 10.76
C PHE A 176 1.36 4.22 11.51
N GLU A 177 2.33 4.96 12.05
CA GLU A 177 2.13 6.33 12.53
C GLU A 177 1.52 7.26 11.48
N TRP A 178 1.66 6.93 10.20
CA TRP A 178 1.05 7.66 9.08
C TRP A 178 -0.38 7.25 8.75
N ALA A 179 -0.87 6.11 9.26
CA ALA A 179 -2.12 5.51 8.80
C ALA A 179 -3.35 6.40 9.01
N GLU A 180 -3.39 7.16 10.11
CA GLU A 180 -4.50 8.07 10.41
C GLU A 180 -4.44 9.39 9.64
N ASP A 181 -3.24 9.81 9.20
CA ASP A 181 -3.06 11.07 8.46
C ASP A 181 -2.15 10.89 7.23
N LEU A 182 -2.57 10.04 6.31
CA LEU A 182 -1.88 9.82 5.05
C LEU A 182 -1.78 11.12 4.24
N PRO A 183 -0.63 11.45 3.66
CA PRO A 183 -0.53 12.57 2.74
C PRO A 183 -1.30 12.31 1.45
N THR A 184 -1.67 13.38 0.78
CA THR A 184 -2.27 13.30 -0.57
C THR A 184 -1.20 12.85 -1.57
N LEU A 185 -1.61 12.00 -2.53
CA LEU A 185 -0.75 11.62 -3.66
C LEU A 185 -0.22 12.91 -4.34
N PRO A 186 1.08 13.01 -4.57
CA PRO A 186 1.66 14.12 -5.33
C PRO A 186 1.01 14.26 -6.72
N GLN A 187 0.75 15.50 -7.13
CA GLN A 187 0.15 15.83 -8.44
C GLN A 187 1.21 15.90 -9.51
#